data_9a4599f5677a1815434957e0513ea10e
#
_entry.id   9a4599f5677a1815434957e0513ea10e
#
_cell.length_a   1.000
_cell.length_b   1.000
_cell.length_c   1.000
_cell.angle_alpha   90.00
_cell.angle_beta   90.00
_cell.angle_gamma   90.00
#
_symmetry.space_group_name_H-M   'P 1'
#
loop_
_entity.id
_entity.type
_entity.pdbx_description
1 polymer ?
#
loop_
_entity_poly.entity_id
_entity_poly.type
_entity_poly.pdbx_seq_one_letter_code
_entity_poly.pdbx_strand_id
1 'polypeptide(L)'
;DLNLTIRENVFIILGLISFAIAWSFVKDKSSLKGIFITLIIGPYLLTSLVLQAGLFTDRSRELRETMEYLTSLDILKNQIIKVDKDNNGDEKTQSKIIRIALLTPNLGERIESIEKMNTSDLAWSTLSSKKLYETGSYQIIYEHEILSPWKLIRKN
;
A
#
# COMPACT_ATOMS: atom_id res chain seq x y z
N ASP A 1 -9.99 11.09 16.46
CA ASP A 1 -10.70 12.15 15.71
C ASP A 1 -10.46 11.92 14.23
N LEU A 2 -11.55 11.51 13.53
CA LEU A 2 -11.54 11.36 12.07
C LEU A 2 -11.62 12.77 11.46
N ASN A 3 -10.47 13.37 11.16
CA ASN A 3 -10.40 14.59 10.36
C ASN A 3 -10.69 14.24 8.90
N LEU A 4 -11.97 14.12 8.57
CA LEU A 4 -12.42 13.87 7.21
C LEU A 4 -12.31 15.14 6.38
N THR A 5 -11.76 15.03 5.20
CA THR A 5 -11.75 16.14 4.24
C THR A 5 -13.17 16.47 3.78
N ILE A 6 -13.40 17.68 3.27
CA ILE A 6 -14.71 18.12 2.73
C ILE A 6 -15.20 17.13 1.65
N ARG A 7 -14.30 16.62 0.82
CA ARG A 7 -14.60 15.65 -0.23
C ARG A 7 -15.13 14.33 0.35
N GLU A 8 -14.51 13.80 1.38
CA GLU A 8 -14.91 12.56 2.04
C GLU A 8 -16.28 12.71 2.69
N ASN A 9 -16.56 13.84 3.34
CA ASN A 9 -17.85 14.14 3.92
C ASN A 9 -18.96 14.18 2.84
N VAL A 10 -18.70 14.77 1.68
CA VAL A 10 -19.67 14.81 0.56
C VAL A 10 -19.99 13.41 0.07
N PHE A 11 -18.99 12.53 -0.10
CA PHE A 11 -19.22 11.14 -0.53
C PHE A 11 -20.01 10.33 0.49
N ILE A 12 -19.77 10.54 1.80
CA ILE A 12 -20.55 9.88 2.86
C ILE A 12 -22.01 10.31 2.80
N ILE A 13 -22.25 11.61 2.70
CA ILE A 13 -23.61 12.16 2.62
C ILE A 13 -24.35 11.61 1.40
N LEU A 14 -23.70 11.58 0.23
CA LEU A 14 -24.28 11.00 -0.99
C LEU A 14 -24.58 9.51 -0.82
N GLY A 15 -23.68 8.76 -0.17
CA GLY A 15 -23.90 7.35 0.14
C GLY A 15 -25.11 7.14 1.06
N LEU A 16 -25.24 7.94 2.11
CA LEU A 16 -26.39 7.89 3.04
C LEU A 16 -27.71 8.26 2.35
N ILE A 17 -27.71 9.28 1.48
CA ILE A 17 -28.87 9.67 0.70
C ILE A 17 -29.26 8.52 -0.25
N SER A 18 -28.32 7.92 -0.96
CA SER A 18 -28.58 6.78 -1.85
C SER A 18 -29.16 5.59 -1.10
N PHE A 19 -28.66 5.31 0.10
CA PHE A 19 -29.20 4.26 0.96
C PHE A 19 -30.62 4.58 1.43
N ALA A 20 -30.90 5.82 1.85
CA ALA A 20 -32.23 6.26 2.28
C ALA A 20 -33.24 6.17 1.14
N ILE A 21 -32.86 6.58 -0.07
CA ILE A 21 -33.70 6.44 -1.28
C ILE A 21 -33.98 4.95 -1.54
N ALA A 22 -32.95 4.11 -1.54
CA ALA A 22 -33.11 2.69 -1.73
C ALA A 22 -34.05 2.07 -0.68
N TRP A 23 -33.90 2.46 0.59
CA TRP A 23 -34.75 2.00 1.69
C TRP A 23 -36.23 2.41 1.52
N SER A 24 -36.49 3.60 0.97
CA SER A 24 -37.88 4.06 0.70
C SER A 24 -38.61 3.15 -0.28
N PHE A 25 -37.89 2.61 -1.30
CA PHE A 25 -38.49 1.65 -2.25
C PHE A 25 -38.82 0.29 -1.62
N VAL A 26 -38.08 -0.13 -0.59
CA VAL A 26 -38.41 -1.36 0.16
C VAL A 26 -39.69 -1.20 0.96
N LYS A 27 -39.91 -0.02 1.52
CA LYS A 27 -41.06 0.28 2.37
C LYS A 27 -42.39 0.23 1.59
N ASP A 28 -42.39 0.59 0.31
CA ASP A 28 -43.61 0.65 -0.51
C ASP A 28 -44.09 -0.72 -1.04
N LYS A 29 -43.46 -1.84 -0.67
CA LYS A 29 -43.90 -3.22 -0.96
C LYS A 29 -44.28 -3.54 -2.40
N SER A 30 -44.01 -2.66 -3.36
CA SER A 30 -44.67 -2.70 -4.66
C SER A 30 -44.21 -3.74 -5.66
N SER A 31 -43.04 -4.33 -5.49
CA SER A 31 -42.64 -5.50 -6.28
C SER A 31 -41.40 -6.22 -5.72
N LEU A 32 -41.35 -7.53 -5.88
CA LEU A 32 -40.16 -8.36 -5.60
C LEU A 32 -38.94 -7.83 -6.32
N LYS A 33 -39.08 -7.30 -7.54
CA LYS A 33 -37.99 -6.69 -8.31
C LYS A 33 -37.45 -5.43 -7.62
N GLY A 34 -38.32 -4.57 -7.09
CA GLY A 34 -37.90 -3.37 -6.35
C GLY A 34 -37.11 -3.72 -5.09
N ILE A 35 -37.59 -4.70 -4.33
CA ILE A 35 -36.89 -5.20 -3.14
C ILE A 35 -35.51 -5.74 -3.49
N PHE A 36 -35.40 -6.56 -4.55
CA PHE A 36 -34.15 -7.15 -5.00
C PHE A 36 -33.16 -6.07 -5.46
N ILE A 37 -33.60 -5.12 -6.28
CA ILE A 37 -32.80 -3.99 -6.74
C ILE A 37 -32.29 -3.18 -5.56
N THR A 38 -33.15 -2.91 -4.59
CA THR A 38 -32.78 -2.09 -3.43
C THR A 38 -31.78 -2.79 -2.51
N LEU A 39 -31.96 -4.09 -2.27
CA LEU A 39 -31.05 -4.87 -1.43
C LEU A 39 -29.65 -5.07 -2.05
N ILE A 40 -29.56 -5.07 -3.37
CA ILE A 40 -28.26 -5.24 -4.05
C ILE A 40 -27.67 -3.88 -4.40
N ILE A 41 -28.41 -3.01 -5.07
CA ILE A 41 -27.86 -1.74 -5.58
C ILE A 41 -27.58 -0.75 -4.46
N GLY A 42 -28.44 -0.65 -3.44
CA GLY A 42 -28.23 0.28 -2.33
C GLY A 42 -26.91 0.04 -1.58
N PRO A 43 -26.69 -1.17 -1.02
CA PRO A 43 -25.43 -1.52 -0.37
C PRO A 43 -24.22 -1.44 -1.30
N TYR A 44 -24.37 -1.82 -2.58
CA TYR A 44 -23.29 -1.74 -3.56
C TYR A 44 -22.88 -0.28 -3.83
N LEU A 45 -23.84 0.60 -4.06
CA LEU A 45 -23.56 2.03 -4.26
C LEU A 45 -22.93 2.65 -3.01
N LEU A 46 -23.47 2.36 -1.82
CA LEU A 46 -22.88 2.84 -0.57
C LEU A 46 -21.43 2.37 -0.42
N THR A 47 -21.19 1.09 -0.60
CA THR A 47 -19.83 0.53 -0.50
C THR A 47 -18.90 1.14 -1.54
N SER A 48 -19.36 1.31 -2.79
CA SER A 48 -18.58 1.92 -3.86
C SER A 48 -18.23 3.38 -3.55
N LEU A 49 -19.19 4.15 -3.05
CA LEU A 49 -18.96 5.56 -2.68
C LEU A 49 -18.01 5.68 -1.49
N VAL A 50 -18.15 4.82 -0.50
CA VAL A 50 -17.28 4.78 0.68
C VAL A 50 -15.85 4.37 0.30
N LEU A 51 -15.70 3.40 -0.61
CA LEU A 51 -14.38 3.02 -1.16
C LEU A 51 -13.75 4.16 -1.97
N GLN A 52 -14.55 4.85 -2.81
CA GLN A 52 -14.06 6.00 -3.57
C GLN A 52 -13.69 7.19 -2.67
N ALA A 53 -14.38 7.33 -1.55
CA ALA A 53 -14.04 8.32 -0.53
C ALA A 53 -12.73 8.01 0.21
N GLY A 54 -12.17 6.80 0.04
CA GLY A 54 -10.95 6.38 0.72
C GLY A 54 -11.14 6.07 2.20
N LEU A 55 -12.39 5.98 2.68
CA LEU A 55 -12.70 5.72 4.09
C LEU A 55 -12.36 4.29 4.53
N PHE A 56 -12.48 3.33 3.63
CA PHE A 56 -11.96 1.99 3.85
C PHE A 56 -10.55 1.92 3.29
N THR A 57 -9.62 2.35 4.13
CA THR A 57 -8.27 1.87 4.05
C THR A 57 -7.46 2.27 2.83
N ASP A 58 -6.99 3.46 2.80
CA ASP A 58 -5.65 3.55 2.28
C ASP A 58 -4.62 3.45 3.42
N ARG A 59 -4.65 2.33 4.15
CA ARG A 59 -3.56 1.98 5.08
C ARG A 59 -2.20 1.94 4.39
N SER A 60 -2.20 2.03 3.07
CA SER A 60 -1.00 2.03 2.23
C SER A 60 -0.85 3.33 1.44
N ARG A 61 -1.67 4.36 1.66
CA ARG A 61 -1.59 5.61 0.92
C ARG A 61 -0.22 6.26 1.05
N GLU A 62 0.23 6.43 2.27
CA GLU A 62 1.56 6.98 2.55
C GLU A 62 2.68 6.11 1.98
N LEU A 63 2.51 4.79 2.05
CA LEU A 63 3.44 3.86 1.43
C LEU A 63 3.45 4.01 -0.10
N ARG A 64 2.28 4.15 -0.73
CA ARG A 64 2.18 4.37 -2.18
C ARG A 64 2.81 5.69 -2.59
N GLU A 65 2.46 6.78 -1.94
CA GLU A 65 3.04 8.11 -2.19
C GLU A 65 4.57 8.07 -2.06
N THR A 66 5.08 7.38 -1.04
CA THR A 66 6.52 7.18 -0.85
C THR A 66 7.14 6.36 -1.99
N MET A 67 6.47 5.28 -2.41
CA MET A 67 6.96 4.42 -3.49
C MET A 67 6.84 5.10 -4.87
N GLU A 68 5.81 5.91 -5.11
CA GLU A 68 5.67 6.73 -6.31
C GLU A 68 6.78 7.79 -6.38
N TYR A 69 7.08 8.44 -5.26
CA TYR A 69 8.23 9.34 -5.16
C TYR A 69 9.53 8.61 -5.50
N LEU A 70 9.79 7.45 -4.89
CA LEU A 70 10.97 6.64 -5.18
C LEU A 70 11.05 6.22 -6.64
N THR A 71 9.91 5.83 -7.22
CA THR A 71 9.84 5.43 -8.64
C THR A 71 10.09 6.61 -9.57
N SER A 72 9.74 7.84 -9.15
CA SER A 72 10.06 9.05 -9.92
C SER A 72 11.56 9.34 -9.96
N LEU A 73 12.33 8.85 -8.99
CA LEU A 73 13.77 8.90 -9.01
C LEU A 73 14.27 7.87 -10.04
N ASP A 74 15.05 8.32 -11.02
CA ASP A 74 15.56 7.47 -12.12
C ASP A 74 16.37 6.24 -11.65
N ILE A 75 16.76 6.23 -10.39
CA ILE A 75 17.51 5.14 -9.74
C ILE A 75 16.77 3.81 -9.81
N LEU A 76 15.43 3.81 -9.72
CA LEU A 76 14.65 2.56 -9.70
C LEU A 76 14.19 2.10 -11.08
N LYS A 77 14.18 2.97 -12.08
CA LYS A 77 13.56 2.66 -13.40
C LYS A 77 14.30 1.60 -14.19
N ASN A 78 15.62 1.54 -14.06
CA ASN A 78 16.49 0.73 -14.92
C ASN A 78 17.26 -0.36 -14.19
N GLN A 79 17.00 -0.58 -12.92
CA GLN A 79 17.72 -1.57 -12.11
C GLN A 79 16.76 -2.60 -11.54
N ILE A 80 17.22 -3.85 -11.50
CA ILE A 80 16.49 -4.94 -10.85
C ILE A 80 16.73 -4.81 -9.34
N ILE A 81 15.65 -4.72 -8.57
CA ILE A 81 15.69 -4.54 -7.13
C ILE A 81 15.43 -5.88 -6.47
N LYS A 82 16.43 -6.40 -5.79
CA LYS A 82 16.35 -7.67 -5.06
C LYS A 82 15.68 -7.47 -3.71
N VAL A 83 15.28 -8.55 -3.07
CA VAL A 83 14.72 -8.54 -1.71
C VAL A 83 15.53 -9.46 -0.85
N ASP A 84 16.12 -8.91 0.21
CA ASP A 84 16.80 -9.70 1.23
C ASP A 84 15.80 -10.58 1.98
N LYS A 85 16.16 -11.86 2.11
CA LYS A 85 15.37 -12.83 2.86
C LYS A 85 15.68 -12.65 4.33
N ASP A 86 15.04 -11.66 4.96
CA ASP A 86 15.12 -11.55 6.42
C ASP A 86 14.44 -12.76 7.06
N ASN A 87 15.25 -13.62 7.65
CA ASN A 87 14.79 -14.83 8.33
C ASN A 87 14.22 -14.54 9.74
N ASN A 88 14.40 -13.33 10.24
CA ASN A 88 14.03 -12.94 11.61
C ASN A 88 12.87 -11.94 11.67
N GLY A 89 12.27 -11.61 10.53
CA GLY A 89 11.17 -10.65 10.48
C GLY A 89 9.90 -11.19 11.11
N ASP A 90 9.28 -10.37 11.96
CA ASP A 90 7.93 -10.63 12.44
C ASP A 90 6.91 -10.59 11.30
N GLU A 91 5.67 -11.03 11.57
CA GLU A 91 4.60 -11.07 10.58
C GLU A 91 4.31 -9.69 9.97
N LYS A 92 4.45 -8.61 10.76
CA LYS A 92 4.28 -7.24 10.28
C LYS A 92 5.36 -6.85 9.27
N THR A 93 6.60 -7.21 9.53
CA THR A 93 7.74 -6.97 8.64
C THR A 93 7.57 -7.73 7.33
N GLN A 94 7.12 -8.99 7.39
CA GLN A 94 6.82 -9.80 6.20
C GLN A 94 5.64 -9.23 5.41
N SER A 95 4.56 -8.82 6.06
CA SER A 95 3.42 -8.18 5.40
C SER A 95 3.81 -6.86 4.73
N LYS A 96 4.71 -6.09 5.34
CA LYS A 96 5.17 -4.82 4.79
C LYS A 96 6.00 -5.03 3.52
N ILE A 97 6.93 -5.99 3.49
CA ILE A 97 7.73 -6.24 2.29
C ILE A 97 6.90 -6.70 1.10
N ILE A 98 5.83 -7.47 1.34
CA ILE A 98 4.91 -7.85 0.25
C ILE A 98 4.32 -6.61 -0.42
N ARG A 99 3.90 -5.61 0.36
CA ARG A 99 3.36 -4.35 -0.18
C ARG A 99 4.41 -3.52 -0.89
N ILE A 100 5.62 -3.40 -0.31
CA ILE A 100 6.75 -2.72 -0.93
C ILE A 100 7.09 -3.40 -2.27
N ALA A 101 7.17 -4.73 -2.27
CA ALA A 101 7.47 -5.52 -3.45
C ALA A 101 6.45 -5.31 -4.58
N LEU A 102 5.15 -5.27 -4.25
CA LEU A 102 4.08 -5.01 -5.23
C LEU A 102 4.17 -3.62 -5.87
N LEU A 103 4.74 -2.65 -5.16
CA LEU A 103 4.91 -1.27 -5.62
C LEU A 103 6.30 -1.01 -6.22
N THR A 104 7.22 -1.97 -6.12
CA THR A 104 8.58 -1.84 -6.63
C THR A 104 8.62 -2.16 -8.12
N PRO A 105 9.01 -1.20 -8.99
CA PRO A 105 9.24 -1.50 -10.40
C PRO A 105 10.43 -2.45 -10.53
N ASN A 106 10.41 -3.32 -11.54
CA ASN A 106 11.51 -4.26 -11.82
C ASN A 106 11.95 -5.08 -10.60
N LEU A 107 10.99 -5.61 -9.87
CA LEU A 107 11.27 -6.48 -8.74
C LEU A 107 12.02 -7.74 -9.21
N GLY A 108 13.17 -8.00 -8.62
CA GLY A 108 14.00 -9.17 -8.85
C GLY A 108 13.70 -10.32 -7.87
N GLU A 109 14.60 -11.26 -7.87
CA GLU A 109 14.53 -12.43 -6.99
C GLU A 109 14.80 -12.09 -5.52
N ARG A 110 14.32 -12.96 -4.63
CA ARG A 110 14.72 -12.94 -3.23
C ARG A 110 16.13 -13.54 -3.09
N ILE A 111 16.98 -12.82 -2.40
CA ILE A 111 18.36 -13.28 -2.08
C ILE A 111 18.41 -13.78 -0.64
N GLU A 112 19.18 -14.84 -0.42
CA GLU A 112 19.36 -15.42 0.92
C GLU A 112 20.16 -14.53 1.88
N SER A 113 21.05 -13.71 1.32
CA SER A 113 21.87 -12.75 2.05
C SER A 113 22.31 -11.63 1.11
N ILE A 114 22.39 -10.41 1.65
CA ILE A 114 22.93 -9.25 0.92
C ILE A 114 24.38 -9.42 0.48
N GLU A 115 25.12 -10.30 1.12
CA GLU A 115 26.52 -10.61 0.74
C GLU A 115 26.63 -11.17 -0.68
N LYS A 116 25.58 -11.88 -1.14
CA LYS A 116 25.50 -12.46 -2.50
C LYS A 116 25.14 -11.42 -3.58
N MET A 117 24.93 -10.15 -3.23
CA MET A 117 24.71 -9.09 -4.20
C MET A 117 25.99 -8.81 -4.99
N ASN A 118 25.84 -8.44 -6.27
CA ASN A 118 26.92 -7.90 -7.06
C ASN A 118 27.12 -6.41 -6.80
N THR A 119 28.26 -5.86 -7.17
CA THR A 119 28.53 -4.42 -7.12
C THR A 119 27.46 -3.67 -7.92
N SER A 120 26.97 -2.58 -7.35
CA SER A 120 25.89 -1.73 -7.88
C SER A 120 24.48 -2.33 -7.84
N ASP A 121 24.27 -3.58 -7.37
CA ASP A 121 22.94 -4.13 -7.16
C ASP A 121 22.17 -3.32 -6.09
N LEU A 122 20.87 -3.22 -6.29
CA LEU A 122 19.94 -2.66 -5.31
C LEU A 122 19.14 -3.76 -4.60
N ALA A 123 18.89 -3.59 -3.32
CA ALA A 123 18.04 -4.50 -2.57
C ALA A 123 17.27 -3.80 -1.46
N TRP A 124 16.09 -4.34 -1.16
CA TRP A 124 15.39 -4.08 0.09
C TRP A 124 15.96 -4.96 1.19
N SER A 125 16.43 -4.36 2.28
CA SER A 125 16.97 -5.08 3.44
C SER A 125 16.49 -4.49 4.75
N THR A 126 16.41 -5.32 5.80
CA THR A 126 16.08 -4.95 7.18
C THR A 126 17.31 -4.77 8.06
N LEU A 127 18.50 -4.94 7.51
CA LEU A 127 19.73 -4.80 8.28
C LEU A 127 19.83 -3.40 8.91
N SER A 128 20.27 -3.37 10.16
CA SER A 128 20.45 -2.10 10.85
C SER A 128 21.48 -1.24 10.15
N SER A 129 21.26 0.08 10.12
CA SER A 129 22.18 1.04 9.53
C SER A 129 23.60 0.86 10.07
N LYS A 130 23.72 0.56 11.38
CA LYS A 130 25.02 0.32 12.03
C LYS A 130 25.79 -0.83 11.37
N LYS A 131 25.11 -1.99 11.14
CA LYS A 131 25.75 -3.14 10.49
C LYS A 131 26.15 -2.84 9.04
N LEU A 132 25.31 -2.08 8.32
CA LEU A 132 25.61 -1.68 6.93
C LEU A 132 26.82 -0.75 6.86
N TYR A 133 26.96 0.18 7.81
CA TYR A 133 28.12 1.08 7.88
C TYR A 133 29.40 0.36 8.32
N GLU A 134 29.31 -0.57 9.28
CA GLU A 134 30.48 -1.33 9.78
C GLU A 134 31.11 -2.19 8.68
N THR A 135 30.32 -2.71 7.76
CA THR A 135 30.85 -3.49 6.63
C THR A 135 31.47 -2.63 5.53
N GLY A 136 31.14 -1.33 5.46
CA GLY A 136 31.65 -0.39 4.45
C GLY A 136 31.28 -0.73 2.99
N SER A 137 30.65 -1.88 2.78
CA SER A 137 30.36 -2.42 1.44
C SER A 137 29.00 -2.00 0.89
N TYR A 138 28.19 -1.29 1.69
CA TYR A 138 26.82 -0.94 1.33
C TYR A 138 26.56 0.53 1.59
N GLN A 139 25.79 1.13 0.69
CA GLN A 139 25.25 2.49 0.82
C GLN A 139 23.76 2.43 1.00
N ILE A 140 23.21 3.14 2.00
CA ILE A 140 21.78 3.35 2.13
C ILE A 140 21.38 4.40 1.11
N ILE A 141 20.55 4.01 0.15
CA ILE A 141 20.01 4.91 -0.88
C ILE A 141 18.77 5.61 -0.36
N TYR A 142 17.92 4.87 0.36
CA TYR A 142 16.70 5.42 0.89
C TYR A 142 16.26 4.71 2.17
N GLU A 143 15.91 5.52 3.16
CA GLU A 143 15.35 5.09 4.45
C GLU A 143 14.24 6.06 4.85
N HIS A 144 13.10 5.54 5.21
CA HIS A 144 11.96 6.33 5.66
C HIS A 144 11.17 5.57 6.72
N GLU A 145 10.61 6.28 7.70
CA GLU A 145 9.87 5.69 8.82
C GLU A 145 8.72 4.78 8.35
N ILE A 146 8.02 5.18 7.29
CA ILE A 146 6.93 4.40 6.69
C ILE A 146 7.40 3.05 6.16
N LEU A 147 8.62 2.97 5.65
CA LEU A 147 9.21 1.73 5.14
C LEU A 147 9.83 0.89 6.24
N SER A 148 10.16 1.48 7.39
CA SER A 148 10.84 0.80 8.49
C SER A 148 10.19 -0.55 8.84
N PRO A 149 10.98 -1.60 9.06
CA PRO A 149 12.45 -1.64 9.13
C PRO A 149 13.17 -1.76 7.77
N TRP A 150 12.44 -1.78 6.64
CA TRP A 150 12.99 -1.95 5.30
C TRP A 150 13.67 -0.67 4.81
N LYS A 151 14.84 -0.85 4.19
CA LYS A 151 15.66 0.19 3.58
C LYS A 151 16.10 -0.23 2.20
N LEU A 152 16.22 0.73 1.29
CA LEU A 152 16.82 0.49 -0.02
C LEU A 152 18.32 0.69 0.09
N ILE A 153 19.07 -0.34 -0.20
CA ILE A 153 20.54 -0.35 -0.13
C ILE A 153 21.15 -0.65 -1.49
N ARG A 154 22.36 -0.14 -1.70
CA ARG A 154 23.20 -0.46 -2.87
C ARG A 154 24.49 -1.09 -2.35
N LYS A 155 24.97 -2.10 -3.06
CA LYS A 155 26.32 -2.62 -2.84
C LYS A 155 27.35 -1.77 -3.62
N ASN A 156 28.37 -1.29 -2.90
CA ASN A 156 29.48 -0.50 -3.47
C ASN A 156 30.39 -1.33 -4.36
#